data_ff500ece27111fb2b44da773fafe00e7
#
_entry.id   ff500ece27111fb2b44da773fafe00e7
#
_cell.length_a   1.000
_cell.length_b   1.000
_cell.length_c   1.000
_cell.angle_alpha   90.00
_cell.angle_beta   90.00
_cell.angle_gamma   90.00
#
_symmetry.space_group_name_H-M   'P 1'
#
loop_
_entity.id
_entity.type
_entity.pdbx_description
1 polymer ?
#
loop_
_entity_poly.entity_id
_entity_poly.type
_entity_poly.pdbx_seq_one_letter_code
_entity_poly.pdbx_strand_id
1 'polypeptide(L)'
;MTSRSLRRGFGLSAIAVALVVAQAPGFTAVASPATAAAVERHYEQPGPHAVTKAPGGPAHTLYYPADIASSTVPHPVLVWGNGTNATVDQYDQFLRHIASWGIVVAAANTGRAGSGEEMLAGAHYLISENSRPGSVFHGKINPGRVGAAGHSQGGGGAIAAGADPLITVTAPVQPGPQGSVPMLQGPALFIAGQLDYIVPSFYVRGRYARAGHVPAVFAELRGSDHFFPGETRTRLIGVLTAWFRYWLADDTKAKTVFFGPEDQTELYLDTAAWSSVDRNTKATAIG
;
A
#
# COMPACT_ATOMS: atom_id res chain seq x y z
N MET A 1 -60.49 -80.03 -39.37
CA MET A 1 -59.95 -80.03 -38.03
C MET A 1 -58.76 -79.06 -38.00
N THR A 2 -58.97 -77.80 -37.77
CA THR A 2 -57.93 -76.75 -37.85
C THR A 2 -58.12 -75.82 -36.66
N SER A 3 -57.15 -75.86 -35.78
CA SER A 3 -56.99 -75.01 -34.61
C SER A 3 -56.45 -73.62 -35.00
N ARG A 4 -57.20 -72.55 -34.67
CA ARG A 4 -56.75 -71.17 -34.78
C ARG A 4 -56.23 -70.69 -33.44
N SER A 5 -54.95 -70.37 -33.35
CA SER A 5 -54.32 -69.70 -32.16
C SER A 5 -54.47 -68.19 -32.28
N LEU A 6 -55.08 -67.58 -31.26
CA LEU A 6 -55.17 -66.13 -31.07
C LEU A 6 -53.87 -65.67 -30.41
N ARG A 7 -53.12 -64.78 -31.07
CA ARG A 7 -52.05 -64.01 -30.46
C ARG A 7 -52.58 -62.70 -29.85
N ARG A 8 -52.54 -62.56 -28.55
CA ARG A 8 -52.73 -61.25 -27.84
C ARG A 8 -51.44 -60.44 -27.83
N GLY A 9 -51.50 -59.29 -28.49
CA GLY A 9 -50.43 -58.29 -28.40
C GLY A 9 -50.56 -57.50 -27.11
N PHE A 10 -49.49 -57.44 -26.31
CA PHE A 10 -49.33 -56.52 -25.19
C PHE A 10 -48.62 -55.25 -25.69
N GLY A 11 -49.41 -54.14 -25.71
CA GLY A 11 -48.75 -52.82 -25.91
C GLY A 11 -48.13 -52.34 -24.66
N LEU A 12 -46.82 -52.13 -24.70
CA LEU A 12 -46.04 -51.39 -23.65
C LEU A 12 -46.18 -49.91 -23.91
N SER A 13 -46.87 -49.19 -23.03
CA SER A 13 -46.90 -47.76 -22.98
C SER A 13 -45.63 -47.32 -22.21
N ALA A 14 -44.67 -46.67 -22.90
CA ALA A 14 -43.52 -46.04 -22.28
C ALA A 14 -43.96 -44.72 -21.64
N ILE A 15 -43.91 -44.62 -20.31
CA ILE A 15 -44.08 -43.37 -19.55
C ILE A 15 -42.71 -42.65 -19.56
N ALA A 16 -42.62 -41.54 -20.29
CA ALA A 16 -41.47 -40.66 -20.24
C ALA A 16 -41.52 -39.83 -18.94
N VAL A 17 -40.64 -40.12 -17.98
CA VAL A 17 -40.44 -39.29 -16.80
C VAL A 17 -39.51 -38.15 -17.20
N ALA A 18 -40.06 -36.94 -17.31
CA ALA A 18 -39.24 -35.73 -17.49
C ALA A 18 -38.53 -35.41 -16.17
N LEU A 19 -37.19 -35.56 -16.15
CA LEU A 19 -36.34 -35.12 -15.04
C LEU A 19 -36.21 -33.60 -15.13
N VAL A 20 -36.90 -32.87 -14.26
CA VAL A 20 -36.68 -31.44 -14.05
C VAL A 20 -35.44 -31.30 -13.19
N VAL A 21 -34.31 -30.99 -13.82
CA VAL A 21 -33.10 -30.59 -13.11
C VAL A 21 -33.32 -29.17 -12.61
N ALA A 22 -33.67 -29.02 -11.33
CA ALA A 22 -33.63 -27.72 -10.65
C ALA A 22 -32.17 -27.23 -10.59
N GLN A 23 -31.86 -26.17 -11.32
CA GLN A 23 -30.58 -25.47 -11.15
C GLN A 23 -30.55 -24.87 -9.75
N ALA A 24 -29.65 -25.36 -8.90
CA ALA A 24 -29.36 -24.75 -7.61
C ALA A 24 -28.82 -23.33 -7.86
N PRO A 25 -29.20 -22.32 -7.04
CA PRO A 25 -28.63 -21.00 -7.13
C PRO A 25 -27.10 -21.13 -6.98
N GLY A 26 -26.37 -20.56 -7.95
CA GLY A 26 -24.92 -20.60 -7.96
C GLY A 26 -24.38 -19.97 -6.66
N PHE A 27 -23.74 -20.77 -5.83
CA PHE A 27 -22.91 -20.28 -4.76
C PHE A 27 -21.73 -19.55 -5.42
N THR A 28 -21.72 -18.22 -5.35
CA THR A 28 -20.51 -17.45 -5.60
C THR A 28 -19.49 -17.92 -4.57
N ALA A 29 -18.45 -18.60 -5.03
CA ALA A 29 -17.37 -19.05 -4.17
C ALA A 29 -16.76 -17.77 -3.54
N VAL A 30 -16.91 -17.63 -2.23
CA VAL A 30 -16.17 -16.61 -1.47
C VAL A 30 -14.68 -16.98 -1.61
N ALA A 31 -13.89 -16.07 -2.19
CA ALA A 31 -12.47 -16.30 -2.39
C ALA A 31 -11.82 -16.64 -1.02
N SER A 32 -10.94 -17.64 -1.02
CA SER A 32 -10.18 -17.99 0.17
C SER A 32 -9.37 -16.76 0.63
N PRO A 33 -9.20 -16.50 1.93
CA PRO A 33 -8.42 -15.35 2.43
C PRO A 33 -7.02 -15.23 1.80
N ALA A 34 -6.38 -16.36 1.48
CA ALA A 34 -5.07 -16.38 0.81
C ALA A 34 -5.13 -15.89 -0.66
N THR A 35 -6.28 -16.03 -1.34
CA THR A 35 -6.51 -15.51 -2.70
C THR A 35 -6.99 -14.05 -2.66
N ALA A 36 -7.63 -13.66 -1.57
CA ALA A 36 -8.20 -12.31 -1.40
C ALA A 36 -7.13 -11.20 -1.26
N ALA A 37 -5.92 -11.53 -0.81
CA ALA A 37 -4.79 -10.60 -0.61
C ALA A 37 -3.62 -10.87 -1.56
N ALA A 38 -3.86 -11.44 -2.74
CA ALA A 38 -2.79 -11.91 -3.63
C ALA A 38 -1.92 -10.76 -4.15
N VAL A 39 -2.50 -9.59 -4.43
CA VAL A 39 -1.76 -8.42 -4.93
C VAL A 39 -1.00 -7.75 -3.79
N GLU A 40 -1.60 -7.59 -2.61
CA GLU A 40 -0.90 -7.07 -1.42
C GLU A 40 0.32 -7.94 -1.09
N ARG A 41 0.15 -9.28 -1.05
CA ARG A 41 1.23 -10.24 -0.80
C ARG A 41 2.32 -10.23 -1.88
N HIS A 42 1.99 -9.86 -3.10
CA HIS A 42 2.99 -9.67 -4.14
C HIS A 42 3.97 -8.54 -3.77
N TYR A 43 3.46 -7.45 -3.18
CA TYR A 43 4.31 -6.33 -2.75
C TYR A 43 5.03 -6.58 -1.42
N GLU A 44 4.73 -7.65 -0.69
CA GLU A 44 5.53 -8.12 0.44
C GLU A 44 6.85 -8.78 -0.01
N GLN A 45 6.92 -9.23 -1.26
CA GLN A 45 8.15 -9.81 -1.82
C GLN A 45 9.12 -8.69 -2.24
N PRO A 46 10.44 -8.91 -2.17
CA PRO A 46 11.40 -7.97 -2.74
C PRO A 46 11.08 -7.65 -4.20
N GLY A 47 11.27 -6.40 -4.58
CA GLY A 47 11.15 -5.97 -5.97
C GLY A 47 12.30 -6.47 -6.85
N PRO A 48 12.27 -6.15 -8.17
CA PRO A 48 13.22 -6.70 -9.14
C PRO A 48 14.63 -6.10 -9.07
N HIS A 49 14.81 -4.97 -8.33
CA HIS A 49 16.09 -4.27 -8.30
C HIS A 49 16.93 -4.65 -7.09
N ALA A 50 18.22 -4.91 -7.29
CA ALA A 50 19.22 -4.81 -6.23
C ALA A 50 19.29 -3.37 -5.72
N VAL A 51 19.63 -3.17 -4.44
CA VAL A 51 19.55 -1.84 -3.80
C VAL A 51 20.91 -1.39 -3.30
N THR A 52 21.30 -0.19 -3.70
CA THR A 52 22.40 0.57 -3.14
C THR A 52 21.92 1.40 -1.94
N LYS A 53 22.69 1.37 -0.85
CA LYS A 53 22.58 2.28 0.30
C LYS A 53 23.80 3.18 0.32
N ALA A 54 23.62 4.48 0.35
CA ALA A 54 24.71 5.45 0.35
C ALA A 54 24.34 6.69 1.17
N PRO A 55 25.31 7.42 1.74
CA PRO A 55 25.04 8.75 2.26
C PRO A 55 24.69 9.71 1.13
N GLY A 56 23.85 10.72 1.43
CA GLY A 56 23.49 11.75 0.46
C GLY A 56 22.84 12.96 1.14
N GLY A 57 22.88 14.09 0.44
CA GLY A 57 22.32 15.32 0.98
C GLY A 57 23.04 15.84 2.22
N PRO A 58 22.45 16.83 2.90
CA PRO A 58 23.05 17.41 4.10
C PRO A 58 23.07 16.43 5.27
N ALA A 59 22.06 15.54 5.40
CA ALA A 59 21.96 14.59 6.51
C ALA A 59 20.98 13.45 6.16
N HIS A 60 21.25 12.71 5.06
CA HIS A 60 20.35 11.64 4.61
C HIS A 60 21.10 10.35 4.33
N THR A 61 20.39 9.25 4.46
CA THR A 61 20.75 7.95 3.90
C THR A 61 19.84 7.68 2.70
N LEU A 62 20.43 7.42 1.55
CA LEU A 62 19.72 7.13 0.31
C LEU A 62 19.65 5.62 0.08
N TYR A 63 18.50 5.17 -0.43
CA TYR A 63 18.30 3.81 -0.94
C TYR A 63 17.76 3.92 -2.35
N TYR A 64 18.38 3.24 -3.32
CA TYR A 64 17.99 3.34 -4.71
C TYR A 64 18.38 2.10 -5.49
N PRO A 65 17.72 1.82 -6.64
CA PRO A 65 18.13 0.74 -7.54
C PRO A 65 19.61 0.82 -7.88
N ALA A 66 20.35 -0.27 -7.73
CA ALA A 66 21.79 -0.29 -8.00
C ALA A 66 22.13 -0.01 -9.47
N ASP A 67 21.19 -0.28 -10.35
CA ASP A 67 21.26 -0.06 -11.79
C ASP A 67 20.67 1.30 -12.26
N ILE A 68 20.40 2.24 -11.33
CA ILE A 68 19.74 3.51 -11.61
C ILE A 68 20.43 4.31 -12.74
N ALA A 69 21.75 4.25 -12.83
CA ALA A 69 22.51 4.97 -13.85
C ALA A 69 22.14 4.51 -15.27
N SER A 70 21.76 3.25 -15.45
CA SER A 70 21.34 2.67 -16.72
C SER A 70 19.83 2.77 -16.98
N SER A 71 19.04 3.21 -15.99
CA SER A 71 17.59 3.36 -16.16
C SER A 71 17.25 4.33 -17.30
N THR A 72 16.28 3.96 -18.11
CA THR A 72 15.75 4.81 -19.20
C THR A 72 14.54 5.63 -18.77
N VAL A 73 14.00 5.36 -17.58
CA VAL A 73 12.83 6.05 -17.02
C VAL A 73 13.21 6.74 -15.71
N PRO A 74 12.71 7.96 -15.45
CA PRO A 74 12.93 8.62 -14.17
C PRO A 74 12.19 7.90 -13.03
N HIS A 75 12.85 7.78 -11.89
CA HIS A 75 12.34 7.12 -10.69
C HIS A 75 11.57 8.10 -9.79
N PRO A 76 10.47 7.67 -9.16
CA PRO A 76 9.82 8.45 -8.12
C PRO A 76 10.68 8.50 -6.85
N VAL A 77 10.36 9.47 -5.99
CA VAL A 77 11.06 9.70 -4.72
C VAL A 77 10.13 9.42 -3.55
N LEU A 78 10.65 8.81 -2.50
CA LEU A 78 10.02 8.73 -1.19
C LEU A 78 10.93 9.38 -0.15
N VAL A 79 10.42 10.36 0.59
CA VAL A 79 11.10 10.89 1.77
C VAL A 79 10.60 10.18 3.03
N TRP A 80 11.54 9.79 3.91
CA TRP A 80 11.24 9.00 5.10
C TRP A 80 11.65 9.72 6.38
N GLY A 81 10.72 9.76 7.36
CA GLY A 81 10.97 10.24 8.73
C GLY A 81 10.97 9.12 9.76
N ASN A 82 12.03 9.05 10.58
CA ASN A 82 12.15 8.09 11.67
C ASN A 82 11.25 8.45 12.85
N GLY A 83 10.94 7.46 13.70
CA GLY A 83 10.33 7.68 15.02
C GLY A 83 11.25 8.45 15.95
N THR A 84 10.71 8.92 17.08
CA THR A 84 11.47 9.66 18.11
C THR A 84 12.71 8.91 18.55
N ASN A 85 13.87 9.55 18.43
CA ASN A 85 15.19 9.01 18.76
C ASN A 85 15.57 7.72 18.00
N ALA A 86 14.80 7.32 16.99
CA ALA A 86 15.15 6.20 16.14
C ALA A 86 16.17 6.61 15.06
N THR A 87 16.93 5.63 14.59
CA THR A 87 17.90 5.79 13.50
C THR A 87 17.36 5.15 12.21
N VAL A 88 17.93 5.54 11.08
CA VAL A 88 17.58 4.96 9.77
C VAL A 88 17.82 3.44 9.73
N ASP A 89 18.85 2.95 10.44
CA ASP A 89 19.19 1.52 10.46
C ASP A 89 18.08 0.64 11.06
N GLN A 90 17.26 1.17 11.95
CA GLN A 90 16.10 0.45 12.48
C GLN A 90 15.00 0.19 11.42
N TYR A 91 15.04 0.95 10.31
CA TYR A 91 14.15 0.81 9.17
C TYR A 91 14.84 0.29 7.91
N ASP A 92 16.11 -0.12 7.98
CA ASP A 92 16.93 -0.50 6.81
C ASP A 92 16.26 -1.52 5.90
N GLN A 93 15.73 -2.61 6.47
CA GLN A 93 15.01 -3.64 5.72
C GLN A 93 13.81 -3.07 4.96
N PHE A 94 13.05 -2.21 5.61
CA PHE A 94 11.88 -1.55 5.08
C PHE A 94 12.22 -0.62 3.91
N LEU A 95 13.24 0.23 4.10
CA LEU A 95 13.64 1.22 3.09
C LEU A 95 14.30 0.56 1.87
N ARG A 96 15.08 -0.50 2.09
CA ARG A 96 15.62 -1.34 1.00
C ARG A 96 14.51 -2.01 0.22
N HIS A 97 13.50 -2.51 0.91
CA HIS A 97 12.37 -3.16 0.24
C HIS A 97 11.65 -2.19 -0.71
N ILE A 98 11.30 -1.01 -0.25
CA ILE A 98 10.67 0.02 -1.10
C ILE A 98 11.58 0.39 -2.28
N ALA A 99 12.87 0.55 -2.04
CA ALA A 99 13.81 0.90 -3.10
C ALA A 99 13.98 -0.23 -4.14
N SER A 100 13.84 -1.49 -3.74
CA SER A 100 13.88 -2.63 -4.67
C SER A 100 12.72 -2.60 -5.68
N TRP A 101 11.65 -1.85 -5.39
CA TRP A 101 10.51 -1.61 -6.28
C TRP A 101 10.68 -0.39 -7.19
N GLY A 102 11.90 0.15 -7.30
CA GLY A 102 12.22 1.23 -8.22
C GLY A 102 11.93 2.63 -7.68
N ILE A 103 11.73 2.79 -6.37
CA ILE A 103 11.51 4.08 -5.71
C ILE A 103 12.82 4.53 -5.05
N VAL A 104 13.28 5.75 -5.35
CA VAL A 104 14.45 6.32 -4.67
C VAL A 104 14.02 6.86 -3.32
N VAL A 105 14.63 6.37 -2.24
CA VAL A 105 14.28 6.77 -0.88
C VAL A 105 15.35 7.69 -0.31
N ALA A 106 14.95 8.86 0.21
CA ALA A 106 15.79 9.73 1.03
C ALA A 106 15.30 9.68 2.49
N ALA A 107 16.02 8.97 3.34
CA ALA A 107 15.71 8.86 4.75
C ALA A 107 16.48 9.91 5.55
N ALA A 108 15.79 10.76 6.32
CA ALA A 108 16.40 11.76 7.16
C ALA A 108 17.18 11.12 8.34
N ASN A 109 18.46 11.44 8.49
CA ASN A 109 19.34 10.91 9.54
C ASN A 109 19.07 11.61 10.89
N THR A 110 17.80 11.66 11.28
CA THR A 110 17.37 12.26 12.54
C THR A 110 16.22 11.46 13.16
N GLY A 111 16.17 11.41 14.48
CA GLY A 111 15.01 10.94 15.25
C GLY A 111 14.06 12.09 15.61
N ARG A 112 14.09 13.22 14.90
CA ARG A 112 13.28 14.42 15.15
C ARG A 112 12.69 15.00 13.87
N ALA A 113 12.28 14.16 12.92
CA ALA A 113 11.74 14.57 11.62
C ALA A 113 10.27 15.08 11.68
N GLY A 114 9.77 15.44 12.87
CA GLY A 114 8.36 15.81 13.06
C GLY A 114 7.91 17.10 12.37
N SER A 115 8.84 18.03 12.05
CA SER A 115 8.53 19.23 11.28
C SER A 115 8.29 18.94 9.80
N GLY A 116 8.83 17.82 9.28
CA GLY A 116 8.84 17.49 7.85
C GLY A 116 9.96 18.20 7.06
N GLU A 117 10.64 19.18 7.64
CA GLU A 117 11.66 19.97 6.96
C GLU A 117 12.85 19.13 6.51
N GLU A 118 13.35 18.24 7.38
CA GLU A 118 14.45 17.34 7.06
C GLU A 118 14.06 16.33 5.97
N MET A 119 12.77 15.93 5.94
CA MET A 119 12.25 15.06 4.89
C MET A 119 12.22 15.80 3.55
N LEU A 120 11.69 17.03 3.51
CA LEU A 120 11.67 17.88 2.32
C LEU A 120 13.07 18.19 1.81
N ALA A 121 14.04 18.42 2.70
CA ALA A 121 15.44 18.63 2.33
C ALA A 121 16.00 17.44 1.53
N GLY A 122 15.60 16.21 1.84
CA GLY A 122 15.97 15.01 1.07
C GLY A 122 15.40 15.01 -0.35
N ALA A 123 14.15 15.44 -0.52
CA ALA A 123 13.52 15.57 -1.85
C ALA A 123 14.23 16.64 -2.67
N HIS A 124 14.45 17.82 -2.09
CA HIS A 124 15.16 18.92 -2.77
C HIS A 124 16.59 18.52 -3.17
N TYR A 125 17.31 17.78 -2.32
CA TYR A 125 18.61 17.24 -2.66
C TYR A 125 18.54 16.36 -3.91
N LEU A 126 17.67 15.37 -3.95
CA LEU A 126 17.55 14.45 -5.10
C LEU A 126 17.14 15.18 -6.38
N ILE A 127 16.24 16.17 -6.28
CA ILE A 127 15.85 17.01 -7.43
C ILE A 127 17.02 17.85 -7.93
N SER A 128 17.84 18.39 -7.04
CA SER A 128 19.07 19.10 -7.39
C SER A 128 20.07 18.16 -8.07
N GLU A 129 20.28 16.96 -7.55
CA GLU A 129 21.14 15.94 -8.15
C GLU A 129 20.67 15.49 -9.54
N ASN A 130 19.35 15.48 -9.77
CA ASN A 130 18.76 15.19 -11.08
C ASN A 130 19.22 16.16 -12.19
N SER A 131 19.52 17.39 -11.81
CA SER A 131 19.99 18.43 -12.74
C SER A 131 21.51 18.54 -12.81
N ARG A 132 22.24 17.87 -11.90
CA ARG A 132 23.70 17.99 -11.78
C ARG A 132 24.42 17.01 -12.71
N PRO A 133 25.18 17.49 -13.75
CA PRO A 133 26.01 16.62 -14.58
C PRO A 133 27.00 15.80 -13.73
N GLY A 134 27.15 14.52 -14.02
CA GLY A 134 28.03 13.60 -13.30
C GLY A 134 27.45 13.01 -12.02
N SER A 135 26.26 13.42 -11.59
CA SER A 135 25.51 12.71 -10.56
C SER A 135 24.97 11.36 -11.09
N VAL A 136 24.97 10.34 -10.26
CA VAL A 136 24.31 9.07 -10.54
C VAL A 136 22.79 9.26 -10.79
N PHE A 137 22.24 10.34 -10.25
CA PHE A 137 20.82 10.70 -10.37
C PHE A 137 20.53 11.64 -11.56
N HIS A 138 21.53 12.05 -12.34
CA HIS A 138 21.31 12.99 -13.45
C HIS A 138 20.33 12.44 -14.49
N GLY A 139 19.18 13.12 -14.64
CA GLY A 139 18.08 12.69 -15.52
C GLY A 139 17.34 11.42 -15.03
N LYS A 140 17.51 11.01 -13.76
CA LYS A 140 16.97 9.76 -13.21
C LYS A 140 15.87 9.93 -12.18
N ILE A 141 15.59 11.15 -11.74
CA ILE A 141 14.56 11.46 -10.76
C ILE A 141 13.34 12.09 -11.42
N ASN A 142 12.15 11.66 -11.03
CA ASN A 142 10.91 12.30 -11.42
C ASN A 142 10.47 13.32 -10.34
N PRO A 143 10.69 14.62 -10.54
CA PRO A 143 10.37 15.63 -9.53
C PRO A 143 8.86 15.83 -9.32
N GLY A 144 8.02 15.37 -10.25
CA GLY A 144 6.55 15.39 -10.11
C GLY A 144 5.97 14.18 -9.36
N ARG A 145 6.80 13.26 -8.88
CA ARG A 145 6.38 12.01 -8.20
C ARG A 145 7.14 11.85 -6.89
N VAL A 146 6.79 12.67 -5.89
CA VAL A 146 7.42 12.66 -4.56
C VAL A 146 6.38 12.30 -3.52
N GLY A 147 6.65 11.24 -2.76
CA GLY A 147 5.84 10.80 -1.63
C GLY A 147 6.53 11.06 -0.29
N ALA A 148 5.76 11.12 0.79
CA ALA A 148 6.28 11.19 2.15
C ALA A 148 5.68 10.09 3.03
N ALA A 149 6.54 9.38 3.77
CA ALA A 149 6.15 8.42 4.79
C ALA A 149 7.05 8.52 6.01
N GLY A 150 6.59 7.96 7.11
CA GLY A 150 7.39 7.92 8.33
C GLY A 150 6.61 7.24 9.44
N HIS A 151 7.32 6.91 10.50
CA HIS A 151 6.79 6.22 11.65
C HIS A 151 6.73 7.14 12.88
N SER A 152 5.65 7.06 13.66
CA SER A 152 5.51 7.79 14.92
C SER A 152 5.69 9.30 14.73
N GLN A 153 6.68 9.93 15.37
CA GLN A 153 7.01 11.34 15.14
C GLN A 153 7.29 11.62 13.65
N GLY A 154 8.01 10.75 12.94
CA GLY A 154 8.24 10.85 11.50
C GLY A 154 6.97 10.65 10.67
N GLY A 155 5.99 9.89 11.18
CA GLY A 155 4.64 9.81 10.60
C GLY A 155 3.90 11.16 10.68
N GLY A 156 4.04 11.86 11.81
CA GLY A 156 3.62 13.25 11.95
C GLY A 156 4.37 14.18 10.99
N GLY A 157 5.68 13.96 10.84
CA GLY A 157 6.53 14.66 9.86
C GLY A 157 6.10 14.44 8.41
N ALA A 158 5.65 13.24 8.07
CA ALA A 158 5.10 12.96 6.73
C ALA A 158 3.82 13.78 6.46
N ILE A 159 2.97 13.97 7.48
CA ILE A 159 1.80 14.86 7.39
C ILE A 159 2.25 16.33 7.26
N ALA A 160 3.28 16.74 8.01
CA ALA A 160 3.81 18.10 7.91
C ALA A 160 4.41 18.38 6.53
N ALA A 161 5.26 17.48 6.03
CA ALA A 161 5.80 17.54 4.68
C ALA A 161 4.72 17.52 3.61
N GLY A 162 3.63 16.77 3.81
CA GLY A 162 2.49 16.66 2.90
C GLY A 162 1.70 17.97 2.70
N ALA A 163 2.01 19.03 3.47
CA ALA A 163 1.49 20.37 3.25
C ALA A 163 2.23 21.11 2.11
N ASP A 164 3.44 20.67 1.76
CA ASP A 164 4.20 21.20 0.64
C ASP A 164 3.67 20.64 -0.69
N PRO A 165 3.44 21.49 -1.72
CA PRO A 165 2.99 21.03 -3.04
C PRO A 165 3.92 20.04 -3.74
N LEU A 166 5.18 19.94 -3.33
CA LEU A 166 6.12 18.93 -3.82
C LEU A 166 5.68 17.50 -3.47
N ILE A 167 5.01 17.32 -2.32
CA ILE A 167 4.57 16.01 -1.85
C ILE A 167 3.21 15.66 -2.45
N THR A 168 3.20 14.72 -3.37
CA THR A 168 2.00 14.31 -4.11
C THR A 168 1.20 13.19 -3.45
N VAL A 169 1.76 12.49 -2.46
CA VAL A 169 1.11 11.39 -1.73
C VAL A 169 1.77 11.17 -0.37
N THR A 170 1.00 10.77 0.63
CA THR A 170 1.52 10.48 1.97
C THR A 170 1.10 9.12 2.50
N ALA A 171 1.93 8.55 3.38
CA ALA A 171 1.57 7.36 4.14
C ALA A 171 2.11 7.47 5.59
N PRO A 172 1.40 8.19 6.47
CA PRO A 172 1.76 8.30 7.88
C PRO A 172 1.48 6.98 8.63
N VAL A 173 2.52 6.37 9.22
CA VAL A 173 2.44 5.15 10.01
C VAL A 173 2.41 5.51 11.49
N GLN A 174 1.32 5.14 12.18
CA GLN A 174 1.12 5.40 13.62
C GLN A 174 1.55 6.85 13.98
N PRO A 175 1.03 7.87 13.27
CA PRO A 175 1.59 9.22 13.28
C PRO A 175 1.43 9.93 14.62
N GLY A 176 2.51 10.52 15.09
CA GLY A 176 2.50 11.47 16.21
C GLY A 176 1.66 12.73 15.92
N PRO A 177 1.61 13.70 16.85
CA PRO A 177 0.71 14.86 16.76
C PRO A 177 1.12 15.90 15.71
N GLN A 178 2.31 15.80 15.14
CA GLN A 178 2.88 16.80 14.22
C GLN A 178 2.13 16.83 12.89
N GLY A 179 2.23 17.95 12.19
CA GLY A 179 1.58 18.17 10.91
C GLY A 179 0.07 18.43 11.00
N SER A 180 -0.47 19.14 10.03
CA SER A 180 -1.88 19.49 9.90
C SER A 180 -2.52 18.72 8.75
N VAL A 181 -3.35 17.73 9.05
CA VAL A 181 -4.03 16.91 8.04
C VAL A 181 -4.83 17.72 7.03
N PRO A 182 -5.57 18.79 7.41
CA PRO A 182 -6.26 19.66 6.45
C PRO A 182 -5.36 20.35 5.42
N MET A 183 -4.03 20.33 5.61
CA MET A 183 -3.07 20.93 4.68
C MET A 183 -2.49 19.94 3.66
N LEU A 184 -2.83 18.64 3.74
CA LEU A 184 -2.35 17.64 2.80
C LEU A 184 -2.72 18.00 1.36
N GLN A 185 -1.77 17.86 0.44
CA GLN A 185 -1.96 18.20 -0.97
C GLN A 185 -2.42 17.02 -1.84
N GLY A 186 -2.28 15.78 -1.36
CA GLY A 186 -2.58 14.58 -2.12
C GLY A 186 -3.11 13.42 -1.27
N PRO A 187 -3.34 12.27 -1.90
CA PRO A 187 -3.85 11.06 -1.24
C PRO A 187 -3.06 10.67 0.00
N ALA A 188 -3.75 10.10 0.99
CA ALA A 188 -3.16 9.73 2.26
C ALA A 188 -3.60 8.33 2.73
N LEU A 189 -2.62 7.49 3.12
CA LEU A 189 -2.86 6.20 3.76
C LEU A 189 -2.46 6.27 5.24
N PHE A 190 -3.45 6.29 6.13
CA PHE A 190 -3.23 6.31 7.57
C PHE A 190 -3.16 4.89 8.12
N ILE A 191 -2.00 4.48 8.62
CA ILE A 191 -1.82 3.17 9.24
C ILE A 191 -1.83 3.29 10.76
N ALA A 192 -2.65 2.46 11.41
CA ALA A 192 -2.69 2.29 12.86
C ALA A 192 -2.26 0.87 13.26
N GLY A 193 -1.75 0.70 14.46
CA GLY A 193 -1.57 -0.61 15.09
C GLY A 193 -2.73 -0.92 16.04
N GLN A 194 -3.30 -2.12 15.96
CA GLN A 194 -4.43 -2.53 16.80
C GLN A 194 -4.08 -2.52 18.30
N LEU A 195 -2.83 -2.89 18.63
CA LEU A 195 -2.33 -2.99 20.00
C LEU A 195 -1.38 -1.86 20.38
N ASP A 196 -1.37 -0.78 19.56
CA ASP A 196 -0.52 0.38 19.83
C ASP A 196 -1.12 1.23 20.95
N TYR A 197 -0.45 1.23 22.11
CA TYR A 197 -0.82 2.05 23.27
C TYR A 197 -0.05 3.40 23.32
N ILE A 198 0.96 3.60 22.46
CA ILE A 198 1.73 4.85 22.36
C ILE A 198 1.00 5.86 21.46
N VAL A 199 0.56 5.38 20.28
CA VAL A 199 -0.29 6.11 19.35
C VAL A 199 -1.55 5.28 19.08
N PRO A 200 -2.54 5.30 19.98
CA PRO A 200 -3.71 4.43 19.87
C PRO A 200 -4.47 4.60 18.57
N SER A 201 -5.02 3.52 18.05
CA SER A 201 -5.72 3.48 16.77
C SER A 201 -6.82 4.54 16.64
N PHE A 202 -7.58 4.81 17.71
CA PHE A 202 -8.61 5.85 17.70
C PHE A 202 -8.05 7.26 17.42
N TYR A 203 -6.81 7.52 17.86
CA TYR A 203 -6.12 8.80 17.59
C TYR A 203 -5.77 8.91 16.10
N VAL A 204 -5.22 7.85 15.51
CA VAL A 204 -4.91 7.80 14.07
C VAL A 204 -6.19 7.95 13.25
N ARG A 205 -7.27 7.28 13.65
CA ARG A 205 -8.60 7.40 13.03
C ARG A 205 -9.14 8.85 13.12
N GLY A 206 -8.94 9.51 14.24
CA GLY A 206 -9.29 10.93 14.40
C GLY A 206 -8.50 11.85 13.46
N ARG A 207 -7.26 11.50 13.13
CA ARG A 207 -6.48 12.22 12.12
C ARG A 207 -7.00 11.94 10.71
N TYR A 208 -7.22 10.67 10.36
CA TYR A 208 -7.84 10.27 9.09
C TYR A 208 -9.16 10.99 8.82
N ALA A 209 -10.03 11.10 9.82
CA ALA A 209 -11.33 11.78 9.69
C ALA A 209 -11.22 13.26 9.26
N ARG A 210 -10.05 13.89 9.39
CA ARG A 210 -9.78 15.26 8.96
C ARG A 210 -9.27 15.37 7.52
N ALA A 211 -9.09 14.25 6.82
CA ALA A 211 -8.56 14.19 5.45
C ALA A 211 -9.67 14.22 4.37
N GLY A 212 -10.86 14.75 4.66
CA GLY A 212 -12.01 14.72 3.74
C GLY A 212 -11.82 15.46 2.41
N HIS A 213 -10.79 16.32 2.30
CA HIS A 213 -10.48 17.12 1.10
C HIS A 213 -9.59 16.38 0.10
N VAL A 214 -8.93 15.27 0.47
CA VAL A 214 -8.10 14.41 -0.38
C VAL A 214 -8.60 12.97 -0.32
N PRO A 215 -8.31 12.09 -1.30
CA PRO A 215 -8.54 10.65 -1.16
C PRO A 215 -7.79 10.11 0.06
N ALA A 216 -8.48 9.49 1.00
CA ALA A 216 -7.85 8.95 2.20
C ALA A 216 -8.34 7.55 2.52
N VAL A 217 -7.41 6.71 2.94
CA VAL A 217 -7.62 5.34 3.42
C VAL A 217 -7.10 5.26 4.84
N PHE A 218 -7.85 4.62 5.72
CA PHE A 218 -7.42 4.20 7.05
C PHE A 218 -7.34 2.68 7.08
N ALA A 219 -6.25 2.14 7.62
CA ALA A 219 -6.10 0.71 7.83
C ALA A 219 -5.45 0.44 9.20
N GLU A 220 -6.10 -0.41 10.01
CA GLU A 220 -5.61 -0.85 11.32
C GLU A 220 -5.01 -2.24 11.20
N LEU A 221 -3.69 -2.32 11.40
CA LEU A 221 -2.93 -3.56 11.33
C LEU A 221 -3.20 -4.43 12.56
N ARG A 222 -3.79 -5.60 12.34
CA ARG A 222 -4.18 -6.55 13.38
C ARG A 222 -2.98 -7.05 14.17
N GLY A 223 -3.08 -7.05 15.48
CA GLY A 223 -2.05 -7.54 16.39
C GLY A 223 -0.75 -6.70 16.42
N SER A 224 -0.67 -5.60 15.66
CA SER A 224 0.49 -4.72 15.67
C SER A 224 0.50 -3.81 16.89
N ASP A 225 1.63 -3.79 17.58
CA ASP A 225 1.99 -2.75 18.54
C ASP A 225 2.64 -1.54 17.82
N HIS A 226 3.23 -0.62 18.59
CA HIS A 226 3.91 0.56 18.05
C HIS A 226 5.16 0.23 17.20
N PHE A 227 5.74 -0.96 17.36
CA PHE A 227 7.01 -1.35 16.72
C PHE A 227 6.84 -2.39 15.61
N PHE A 228 5.59 -2.79 15.31
CA PHE A 228 5.21 -3.73 14.24
C PHE A 228 6.18 -4.92 14.13
N PRO A 229 6.25 -5.80 15.16
CA PRO A 229 7.16 -6.94 15.17
C PRO A 229 6.71 -8.04 14.20
N GLY A 230 7.67 -8.85 13.74
CA GLY A 230 7.40 -10.10 13.03
C GLY A 230 6.57 -9.90 11.74
N GLU A 231 5.48 -10.65 11.61
CA GLU A 231 4.62 -10.66 10.42
C GLU A 231 3.93 -9.30 10.18
N THR A 232 3.61 -8.54 11.23
CA THR A 232 3.02 -7.22 11.09
C THR A 232 3.92 -6.26 10.31
N ARG A 233 5.25 -6.40 10.44
CA ARG A 233 6.22 -5.64 9.64
C ARG A 233 6.14 -6.00 8.15
N THR A 234 6.03 -7.27 7.83
CA THR A 234 5.92 -7.75 6.45
C THR A 234 4.66 -7.20 5.78
N ARG A 235 3.53 -7.24 6.48
CA ARG A 235 2.25 -6.65 6.02
C ARG A 235 2.37 -5.15 5.80
N LEU A 236 2.94 -4.44 6.76
CA LEU A 236 3.16 -3.00 6.65
C LEU A 236 4.03 -2.65 5.44
N ILE A 237 5.11 -3.39 5.21
CA ILE A 237 6.01 -3.21 4.06
C ILE A 237 5.22 -3.39 2.75
N GLY A 238 4.43 -4.45 2.64
CA GLY A 238 3.64 -4.77 1.45
C GLY A 238 2.64 -3.66 1.10
N VAL A 239 1.82 -3.27 2.07
CA VAL A 239 0.78 -2.26 1.84
C VAL A 239 1.36 -0.88 1.50
N LEU A 240 2.47 -0.48 2.14
CA LEU A 240 3.12 0.79 1.83
C LEU A 240 3.78 0.76 0.45
N THR A 241 4.39 -0.37 0.08
CA THR A 241 4.94 -0.55 -1.27
C THR A 241 3.84 -0.47 -2.33
N ALA A 242 2.73 -1.19 -2.14
CA ALA A 242 1.57 -1.12 -3.02
C ALA A 242 1.04 0.31 -3.17
N TRP A 243 0.91 1.06 -2.05
CA TRP A 243 0.45 2.43 -2.04
C TRP A 243 1.31 3.35 -2.90
N PHE A 244 2.63 3.33 -2.68
CA PHE A 244 3.55 4.17 -3.44
C PHE A 244 3.73 3.69 -4.89
N ARG A 245 3.65 2.40 -5.16
CA ARG A 245 3.63 1.88 -6.53
C ARG A 245 2.42 2.39 -7.31
N TYR A 246 1.24 2.39 -6.70
CA TYR A 246 0.03 2.91 -7.34
C TYR A 246 0.13 4.41 -7.65
N TRP A 247 0.47 5.22 -6.64
CA TRP A 247 0.41 6.67 -6.77
C TRP A 247 1.63 7.32 -7.43
N LEU A 248 2.81 6.75 -7.25
CA LEU A 248 4.06 7.33 -7.74
C LEU A 248 4.59 6.69 -9.02
N ALA A 249 4.25 5.42 -9.28
CA ALA A 249 4.78 4.64 -10.40
C ALA A 249 3.70 4.15 -11.37
N ASP A 250 2.45 4.63 -11.22
CA ASP A 250 1.29 4.29 -12.06
C ASP A 250 1.04 2.77 -12.18
N ASP A 251 1.40 2.00 -11.14
CA ASP A 251 1.20 0.57 -11.09
C ASP A 251 -0.26 0.23 -10.79
N THR A 252 -1.05 0.10 -11.84
CA THR A 252 -2.50 -0.14 -11.73
C THR A 252 -2.85 -1.48 -11.09
N LYS A 253 -1.93 -2.44 -11.00
CA LYS A 253 -2.15 -3.70 -10.29
C LYS A 253 -2.40 -3.47 -8.80
N ALA A 254 -1.71 -2.49 -8.21
CA ALA A 254 -1.88 -2.15 -6.80
C ALA A 254 -3.25 -1.51 -6.48
N LYS A 255 -4.05 -1.14 -7.50
CA LYS A 255 -5.37 -0.52 -7.30
C LYS A 255 -6.28 -1.39 -6.44
N THR A 256 -6.34 -2.69 -6.70
CA THR A 256 -7.25 -3.64 -6.02
C THR A 256 -6.95 -3.79 -4.53
N VAL A 257 -5.76 -3.41 -4.08
CA VAL A 257 -5.44 -3.38 -2.65
C VAL A 257 -6.29 -2.34 -1.92
N PHE A 258 -6.53 -1.18 -2.54
CA PHE A 258 -7.12 -0.01 -1.88
C PHE A 258 -8.49 0.39 -2.42
N PHE A 259 -8.78 0.16 -3.70
CA PHE A 259 -9.90 0.77 -4.41
C PHE A 259 -10.70 -0.26 -5.20
N GLY A 260 -12.00 -0.03 -5.28
CA GLY A 260 -12.99 -0.93 -5.86
C GLY A 260 -14.15 -1.18 -4.89
N PRO A 261 -15.12 -2.04 -5.22
CA PRO A 261 -16.12 -2.49 -4.27
C PRO A 261 -15.47 -3.15 -3.04
N GLU A 262 -16.06 -3.01 -1.85
CA GLU A 262 -15.46 -3.54 -0.60
C GLU A 262 -15.27 -5.06 -0.65
N ASP A 263 -16.21 -5.76 -1.25
CA ASP A 263 -16.18 -7.23 -1.46
C ASP A 263 -15.14 -7.68 -2.50
N GLN A 264 -14.39 -6.75 -3.11
CA GLN A 264 -13.32 -6.99 -4.08
C GLN A 264 -12.02 -6.29 -3.73
N THR A 265 -11.99 -5.49 -2.66
CA THR A 265 -10.82 -4.71 -2.23
C THR A 265 -10.03 -5.49 -1.18
N GLU A 266 -8.76 -5.75 -1.42
CA GLU A 266 -7.98 -6.69 -0.61
C GLU A 266 -7.86 -6.29 0.86
N LEU A 267 -7.69 -5.01 1.18
CA LEU A 267 -7.66 -4.54 2.57
C LEU A 267 -8.93 -4.89 3.37
N TYR A 268 -10.12 -4.90 2.72
CA TYR A 268 -11.36 -5.31 3.39
C TYR A 268 -11.49 -6.83 3.49
N LEU A 269 -10.91 -7.55 2.54
CA LEU A 269 -11.02 -9.01 2.46
C LEU A 269 -10.00 -9.71 3.35
N ASP A 270 -8.79 -9.15 3.53
CA ASP A 270 -7.75 -9.74 4.41
C ASP A 270 -7.97 -9.35 5.88
N THR A 271 -9.07 -9.84 6.45
CA THR A 271 -9.38 -9.63 7.87
C THR A 271 -8.39 -10.32 8.82
N ALA A 272 -7.50 -11.16 8.31
CA ALA A 272 -6.41 -11.74 9.10
C ALA A 272 -5.29 -10.72 9.36
N ALA A 273 -5.03 -9.84 8.39
CA ALA A 273 -4.04 -8.76 8.53
C ALA A 273 -4.66 -7.44 9.04
N TRP A 274 -5.87 -7.11 8.62
CA TRP A 274 -6.49 -5.82 8.88
C TRP A 274 -7.72 -5.97 9.79
N SER A 275 -7.67 -5.37 10.96
CA SER A 275 -8.77 -5.42 11.94
C SER A 275 -9.84 -4.36 11.68
N SER A 276 -9.49 -3.27 11.00
CA SER A 276 -10.40 -2.21 10.59
C SER A 276 -9.85 -1.48 9.37
N VAL A 277 -10.71 -1.25 8.39
CA VAL A 277 -10.40 -0.48 7.17
C VAL A 277 -11.50 0.52 6.94
N ASP A 278 -11.15 1.70 6.44
CA ASP A 278 -12.11 2.75 6.08
C ASP A 278 -11.60 3.58 4.91
N ARG A 279 -12.50 4.09 4.08
CA ARG A 279 -12.23 4.97 2.95
C ARG A 279 -13.15 6.17 3.00
N ASN A 280 -12.61 7.37 2.84
CA ASN A 280 -13.48 8.54 2.70
C ASN A 280 -14.15 8.58 1.31
N THR A 281 -15.14 9.44 1.13
CA THR A 281 -15.91 9.57 -0.11
C THR A 281 -15.02 9.77 -1.35
N LYS A 282 -13.92 10.51 -1.21
CA LYS A 282 -12.99 10.74 -2.34
C LYS A 282 -12.20 9.48 -2.71
N ALA A 283 -11.80 8.67 -1.74
CA ALA A 283 -11.14 7.39 -1.99
C ALA A 283 -12.13 6.36 -2.59
N THR A 284 -13.36 6.33 -2.11
CA THR A 284 -14.42 5.48 -2.66
C THR A 284 -14.71 5.80 -4.14
N ALA A 285 -14.62 7.07 -4.54
CA ALA A 285 -14.86 7.49 -5.92
C ALA A 285 -13.77 7.07 -6.93
N ILE A 286 -12.63 6.52 -6.48
CA ILE A 286 -11.56 6.00 -7.35
C ILE A 286 -11.88 4.58 -7.87
N GLY A 287 -12.79 3.89 -7.22
CA GLY A 287 -13.18 2.49 -7.40
C GLY A 287 -13.85 2.09 -8.67
#